data_0cbbe7c8e4ba183add7eca68f8d96618
#
_entry.id   0cbbe7c8e4ba183add7eca68f8d96618
#
_cell.length_a   1.000
_cell.length_b   1.000
_cell.length_c   1.000
_cell.angle_alpha   90.00
_cell.angle_beta   90.00
_cell.angle_gamma   90.00
#
_symmetry.space_group_name_H-M   'P 1'
#
loop_
_entity.id
_entity.type
_entity.pdbx_description
1 polymer ?
#
loop_
_entity_poly.entity_id
_entity_poly.type
_entity_poly.pdbx_seq_one_letter_code
_entity_poly.pdbx_strand_id
1 'polypeptide(L)'
;MILQALVSYYETLAARGELPQPGWAPVKVSYVLNLDDQGDITTVVCIKEEVTRGKKKALVPQIIQLPAPVKRTVGVTANFLCDNSSYILGADKKGKPKRSLECFQACKTLHETLLVSVEEPAARALLSFFDHWQPEKLTEHPAFAHQDMEDLLASANLIFRYRGRYLHEIPAIRQAWQDYYNNSQDSQDSQQFPCLVTGKLAPVAQLHPSIKGIYGAQSSGASLVSFNAPAFCSYDREQGLNAPTSQYAAFAYGAALNYLIATQNTRVGDVTLLFWAESGEEAYADALKRFGFGGGDEDDQYKEEDLKGLMESLAEGADVEWDGTRIDPNMTFYILGISPNAARLSVRFFLRNSFGQFIRNVKAHYDRLEIVRPSFDPFDNIPVWRMLKETVNPNSREKKPAADMAGDTLRTILTNTPYPATLLNGVTLRIRADREMNRTRAAILKAYYLKNRNPFVPEEVLTVSLNQDSNHEAYVLGRLFSVLEAIQSDANPGINATIRDKYFSSASATPGVVFPTLVNLAQKHLRKLDEGKKIFYDKQLTELMSKLGETYPNRMNLPQQGAFQLGYYHQTQYRFTKKEDK
;
A
#
# COMPACT_ATOMS: atom_id res chain seq x y z
N MET A 1 7.48 -19.17 -4.64
CA MET A 1 6.35 -18.96 -3.73
C MET A 1 5.56 -17.69 -4.05
N ILE A 2 6.14 -16.48 -4.14
CA ILE A 2 5.39 -15.24 -4.48
C ILE A 2 4.67 -15.38 -5.82
N LEU A 3 5.39 -15.74 -6.88
CA LEU A 3 4.82 -15.86 -8.21
C LEU A 3 3.75 -16.96 -8.27
N GLN A 4 3.95 -18.07 -7.57
CA GLN A 4 2.95 -19.14 -7.46
C GLN A 4 1.65 -18.66 -6.81
N ALA A 5 1.75 -17.94 -5.70
CA ALA A 5 0.58 -17.39 -5.01
C ALA A 5 -0.18 -16.38 -5.88
N LEU A 6 0.54 -15.54 -6.64
CA LEU A 6 -0.07 -14.59 -7.58
C LEU A 6 -0.70 -15.29 -8.79
N VAL A 7 -0.08 -16.37 -9.30
CA VAL A 7 -0.67 -17.19 -10.39
C VAL A 7 -1.94 -17.87 -9.90
N SER A 8 -1.93 -18.48 -8.71
CA SER A 8 -3.14 -19.09 -8.12
C SER A 8 -4.26 -18.06 -7.92
N TYR A 9 -3.93 -16.88 -7.44
CA TYR A 9 -4.88 -15.77 -7.29
C TYR A 9 -5.44 -15.31 -8.64
N TYR A 10 -4.57 -15.20 -9.67
CA TYR A 10 -5.02 -14.93 -11.04
C TYR A 10 -6.03 -15.98 -11.52
N GLU A 11 -5.73 -17.27 -11.33
CA GLU A 11 -6.60 -18.37 -11.77
C GLU A 11 -7.97 -18.32 -11.10
N THR A 12 -8.02 -17.99 -9.81
CA THR A 12 -9.26 -17.79 -9.06
C THR A 12 -10.10 -16.65 -9.64
N LEU A 13 -9.50 -15.49 -9.90
CA LEU A 13 -10.22 -14.34 -10.46
C LEU A 13 -10.59 -14.52 -11.93
N ALA A 14 -9.72 -15.13 -12.72
CA ALA A 14 -9.97 -15.42 -14.13
C ALA A 14 -11.13 -16.41 -14.31
N ALA A 15 -11.27 -17.42 -13.42
CA ALA A 15 -12.39 -18.34 -13.40
C ALA A 15 -13.74 -17.64 -13.13
N ARG A 16 -13.72 -16.50 -12.43
CA ARG A 16 -14.89 -15.63 -12.19
C ARG A 16 -15.10 -14.58 -13.30
N GLY A 17 -14.21 -14.52 -14.29
CA GLY A 17 -14.26 -13.51 -15.36
C GLY A 17 -13.81 -12.09 -14.93
N GLU A 18 -13.22 -11.96 -13.75
CA GLU A 18 -12.75 -10.68 -13.20
C GLU A 18 -11.40 -10.24 -13.79
N LEU A 19 -10.58 -11.17 -14.24
CA LEU A 19 -9.31 -10.89 -14.91
C LEU A 19 -9.30 -11.42 -16.36
N PRO A 20 -8.59 -10.71 -17.27
CA PRO A 20 -8.50 -11.13 -18.65
C PRO A 20 -7.76 -12.45 -18.82
N GLN A 21 -8.15 -13.23 -19.83
CA GLN A 21 -7.42 -14.42 -20.24
C GLN A 21 -6.11 -14.04 -20.98
N PRO A 22 -5.12 -14.95 -21.07
CA PRO A 22 -3.92 -14.73 -21.87
C PRO A 22 -4.29 -14.32 -23.30
N GLY A 23 -3.59 -13.32 -23.84
CA GLY A 23 -3.92 -12.74 -25.14
C GLY A 23 -4.96 -11.60 -25.08
N TRP A 24 -5.51 -11.29 -23.90
CA TRP A 24 -6.46 -10.19 -23.69
C TRP A 24 -5.89 -9.15 -22.70
N ALA A 25 -6.25 -7.89 -22.90
CA ALA A 25 -5.77 -6.81 -22.04
C ALA A 25 -6.81 -5.68 -21.91
N PRO A 26 -6.81 -4.92 -20.80
CA PRO A 26 -7.60 -3.69 -20.70
C PRO A 26 -7.01 -2.61 -21.62
N VAL A 27 -7.79 -2.14 -22.58
CA VAL A 27 -7.42 -1.14 -23.57
C VAL A 27 -8.32 0.09 -23.42
N LYS A 28 -7.73 1.28 -23.51
CA LYS A 28 -8.47 2.55 -23.52
C LYS A 28 -9.07 2.78 -24.89
N VAL A 29 -10.38 2.89 -24.99
CA VAL A 29 -11.14 3.09 -26.22
C VAL A 29 -11.91 4.40 -26.17
N SER A 30 -11.90 5.14 -27.26
CA SER A 30 -12.58 6.43 -27.37
C SER A 30 -13.79 6.40 -28.29
N TYR A 31 -13.73 5.61 -29.34
CA TYR A 31 -14.77 5.60 -30.39
C TYR A 31 -15.15 4.20 -30.82
N VAL A 32 -16.42 4.05 -31.23
CA VAL A 32 -17.01 2.83 -31.80
C VAL A 32 -17.51 3.11 -33.21
N LEU A 33 -17.09 2.29 -34.15
CA LEU A 33 -17.57 2.29 -35.53
C LEU A 33 -18.66 1.24 -35.65
N ASN A 34 -19.89 1.66 -35.99
CA ASN A 34 -20.99 0.74 -36.24
C ASN A 34 -21.02 0.35 -37.72
N LEU A 35 -20.93 -0.94 -38.00
CA LEU A 35 -20.96 -1.51 -39.36
C LEU A 35 -22.34 -2.07 -39.70
N ASP A 36 -22.76 -1.96 -40.94
CA ASP A 36 -23.87 -2.69 -41.49
C ASP A 36 -23.45 -4.02 -42.12
N ASP A 37 -24.40 -4.68 -42.82
CA ASP A 37 -24.17 -6.00 -43.43
C ASP A 37 -23.21 -5.95 -44.64
N GLN A 38 -23.05 -4.77 -45.27
CA GLN A 38 -22.13 -4.52 -46.36
C GLN A 38 -20.74 -4.10 -45.88
N GLY A 39 -20.61 -3.80 -44.60
CA GLY A 39 -19.38 -3.30 -43.99
C GLY A 39 -19.25 -1.77 -44.04
N ASP A 40 -20.30 -1.05 -44.42
CA ASP A 40 -20.30 0.41 -44.41
C ASP A 40 -20.43 0.96 -42.99
N ILE A 41 -19.71 2.03 -42.67
CA ILE A 41 -19.84 2.73 -41.39
C ILE A 41 -21.14 3.52 -41.36
N THR A 42 -22.10 3.05 -40.58
CA THR A 42 -23.41 3.73 -40.45
C THR A 42 -23.34 4.90 -39.46
N THR A 43 -22.66 4.72 -38.33
CA THR A 43 -22.48 5.75 -37.30
C THR A 43 -21.17 5.58 -36.55
N VAL A 44 -20.64 6.69 -36.06
CA VAL A 44 -19.48 6.73 -35.14
C VAL A 44 -19.97 7.24 -33.78
N VAL A 45 -19.63 6.56 -32.70
CA VAL A 45 -20.05 6.93 -31.35
C VAL A 45 -18.83 7.17 -30.46
N CYS A 46 -18.77 8.35 -29.85
CA CYS A 46 -17.80 8.64 -28.80
C CYS A 46 -18.28 7.97 -27.49
N ILE A 47 -17.47 7.09 -26.93
CA ILE A 47 -17.77 6.35 -25.70
C ILE A 47 -16.94 6.83 -24.50
N LYS A 48 -16.32 8.00 -24.58
CA LYS A 48 -15.61 8.60 -23.47
C LYS A 48 -16.57 8.95 -22.34
N GLU A 49 -16.15 8.72 -21.12
CA GLU A 49 -16.91 9.02 -19.90
C GLU A 49 -16.44 10.32 -19.27
N GLU A 50 -17.38 11.08 -18.70
CA GLU A 50 -17.06 12.29 -17.95
C GLU A 50 -16.61 11.92 -16.54
N VAL A 51 -15.36 12.21 -16.20
CA VAL A 51 -14.79 11.97 -14.86
C VAL A 51 -14.44 13.30 -14.20
N THR A 52 -14.93 13.49 -12.98
CA THR A 52 -14.60 14.67 -12.18
C THR A 52 -13.31 14.41 -11.39
N ARG A 53 -12.26 15.17 -11.66
CA ARG A 53 -11.01 15.17 -10.91
C ARG A 53 -10.85 16.48 -10.14
N GLY A 54 -11.22 16.48 -8.88
CA GLY A 54 -11.29 17.71 -8.07
C GLY A 54 -12.36 18.66 -8.60
N LYS A 55 -11.98 19.87 -9.02
CA LYS A 55 -12.89 20.87 -9.62
C LYS A 55 -12.98 20.82 -11.15
N LYS A 56 -12.27 19.92 -11.81
CA LYS A 56 -12.24 19.82 -13.29
C LYS A 56 -12.93 18.57 -13.76
N LYS A 57 -13.80 18.73 -14.78
CA LYS A 57 -14.39 17.65 -15.55
C LYS A 57 -13.49 17.34 -16.74
N ALA A 58 -13.26 16.06 -17.02
CA ALA A 58 -12.50 15.61 -18.17
C ALA A 58 -13.16 14.38 -18.79
N LEU A 59 -13.21 14.34 -20.12
CA LEU A 59 -13.63 13.16 -20.87
C LEU A 59 -12.45 12.18 -20.94
N VAL A 60 -12.65 10.98 -20.42
CA VAL A 60 -11.64 9.91 -20.43
C VAL A 60 -12.10 8.73 -21.27
N PRO A 61 -11.20 8.06 -22.00
CA PRO A 61 -11.54 6.84 -22.72
C PRO A 61 -12.04 5.75 -21.81
N GLN A 62 -13.03 4.98 -22.28
CA GLN A 62 -13.54 3.79 -21.58
C GLN A 62 -12.50 2.66 -21.64
N ILE A 63 -12.40 1.86 -20.56
CA ILE A 63 -11.50 0.70 -20.50
C ILE A 63 -12.29 -0.55 -20.87
N ILE A 64 -11.90 -1.21 -21.96
CA ILE A 64 -12.56 -2.41 -22.49
C ILE A 64 -11.55 -3.56 -22.58
N GLN A 65 -11.98 -4.78 -22.27
CA GLN A 65 -11.17 -6.00 -22.43
C GLN A 65 -11.13 -6.39 -23.92
N LEU A 66 -9.96 -6.27 -24.52
CA LEU A 66 -9.74 -6.44 -25.95
C LEU A 66 -8.54 -7.35 -26.24
N PRO A 67 -8.37 -7.86 -27.45
CA PRO A 67 -7.14 -8.50 -27.88
C PRO A 67 -5.92 -7.68 -27.46
N ALA A 68 -4.93 -8.35 -26.84
CA ALA A 68 -3.78 -7.66 -26.25
C ALA A 68 -2.97 -6.91 -27.34
N PRO A 69 -2.75 -5.61 -27.19
CA PRO A 69 -2.01 -4.83 -28.18
C PRO A 69 -0.53 -5.24 -28.20
N VAL A 70 0.04 -5.32 -29.40
CA VAL A 70 1.46 -5.58 -29.60
C VAL A 70 2.31 -4.37 -29.17
N LYS A 71 3.44 -4.64 -28.51
CA LYS A 71 4.39 -3.59 -28.14
C LYS A 71 5.16 -3.11 -29.37
N ARG A 72 4.86 -1.90 -29.84
CA ARG A 72 5.51 -1.30 -31.02
C ARG A 72 6.77 -0.55 -30.61
N THR A 73 7.91 -0.96 -31.12
CA THR A 73 9.20 -0.25 -30.95
C THR A 73 9.70 0.34 -32.26
N VAL A 74 9.67 -0.44 -33.34
CA VAL A 74 10.06 -0.05 -34.69
C VAL A 74 9.13 -0.76 -35.69
N GLY A 75 8.82 -0.13 -36.82
CA GLY A 75 8.02 -0.74 -37.89
C GLY A 75 6.52 -0.45 -37.85
N VAL A 76 5.76 -1.17 -38.68
CA VAL A 76 4.31 -1.14 -38.74
C VAL A 76 3.78 -2.51 -38.30
N THR A 77 3.03 -2.55 -37.22
CA THR A 77 2.40 -3.78 -36.71
C THR A 77 0.99 -3.42 -36.23
N ALA A 78 -0.02 -4.05 -36.79
CA ALA A 78 -1.42 -3.80 -36.43
C ALA A 78 -1.85 -4.57 -35.17
N ASN A 79 -2.81 -4.03 -34.45
CA ASN A 79 -3.55 -4.76 -33.42
C ASN A 79 -4.85 -5.33 -34.01
N PHE A 80 -5.37 -6.40 -33.40
CA PHE A 80 -6.62 -6.99 -33.83
C PHE A 80 -7.82 -6.29 -33.16
N LEU A 81 -8.85 -5.96 -33.92
CA LEU A 81 -10.14 -5.34 -33.55
C LEU A 81 -10.08 -3.96 -32.88
N CYS A 82 -8.92 -3.50 -32.44
CA CYS A 82 -8.78 -2.22 -31.76
C CYS A 82 -7.44 -1.57 -32.08
N ASP A 83 -7.47 -0.43 -32.74
CA ASP A 83 -6.27 0.34 -33.01
C ASP A 83 -6.62 1.85 -33.16
N ASN A 84 -5.61 2.69 -33.36
CA ASN A 84 -5.82 4.10 -33.62
C ASN A 84 -6.23 4.36 -35.07
N SER A 85 -6.61 5.61 -35.34
CA SER A 85 -7.12 6.05 -36.63
C SER A 85 -6.19 5.79 -37.82
N SER A 86 -4.85 5.80 -37.63
CA SER A 86 -3.91 5.47 -38.71
C SER A 86 -4.06 4.02 -39.20
N TYR A 87 -4.34 3.07 -38.29
CA TYR A 87 -4.52 1.66 -38.63
C TYR A 87 -5.93 1.32 -39.06
N ILE A 88 -6.94 1.92 -38.45
CA ILE A 88 -8.35 1.59 -38.72
C ILE A 88 -8.87 2.38 -39.92
N LEU A 89 -8.53 3.66 -40.01
CA LEU A 89 -9.09 4.58 -41.03
C LEU A 89 -8.06 5.03 -42.08
N GLY A 90 -6.79 4.71 -41.92
CA GLY A 90 -5.72 5.13 -42.82
C GLY A 90 -5.38 6.63 -42.74
N ALA A 91 -5.78 7.31 -41.68
CA ALA A 91 -5.58 8.74 -41.48
C ALA A 91 -5.12 9.10 -40.05
N ASP A 92 -4.29 10.14 -39.96
CA ASP A 92 -3.84 10.67 -38.66
C ASP A 92 -3.71 12.20 -38.68
N LYS A 93 -3.65 12.81 -37.49
CA LYS A 93 -3.45 14.25 -37.30
C LYS A 93 -2.05 14.72 -37.73
N LYS A 94 -1.07 13.83 -37.83
CA LYS A 94 0.33 14.20 -38.13
C LYS A 94 0.59 14.47 -39.60
N GLY A 95 -0.40 14.26 -40.46
CA GLY A 95 -0.31 14.53 -41.88
C GLY A 95 0.74 13.68 -42.63
N LYS A 96 0.89 12.40 -42.21
CA LYS A 96 1.78 11.45 -42.89
C LYS A 96 0.98 10.41 -43.67
N PRO A 97 0.31 10.76 -44.78
CA PRO A 97 -0.64 9.89 -45.47
C PRO A 97 -0.01 8.55 -45.90
N LYS A 98 1.23 8.58 -46.39
CA LYS A 98 1.95 7.37 -46.80
C LYS A 98 2.10 6.36 -45.68
N ARG A 99 2.47 6.84 -44.48
CA ARG A 99 2.61 5.99 -43.28
C ARG A 99 1.26 5.47 -42.79
N SER A 100 0.22 6.30 -42.80
CA SER A 100 -1.12 5.90 -42.39
C SER A 100 -1.72 4.86 -43.33
N LEU A 101 -1.46 4.93 -44.63
CA LEU A 101 -1.84 3.89 -45.59
C LEU A 101 -1.10 2.57 -45.34
N GLU A 102 0.20 2.61 -45.05
CA GLU A 102 0.96 1.40 -44.65
C GLU A 102 0.37 0.76 -43.38
N CYS A 103 -0.02 1.58 -42.39
CA CYS A 103 -0.67 1.11 -41.17
C CYS A 103 -2.03 0.48 -41.46
N PHE A 104 -2.85 1.10 -42.27
CA PHE A 104 -4.16 0.57 -42.71
C PHE A 104 -4.01 -0.76 -43.44
N GLN A 105 -3.09 -0.87 -44.37
CA GLN A 105 -2.84 -2.09 -45.12
C GLN A 105 -2.38 -3.24 -44.18
N ALA A 106 -1.52 -2.95 -43.20
CA ALA A 106 -1.11 -3.93 -42.21
C ALA A 106 -2.29 -4.39 -41.34
N CYS A 107 -3.19 -3.47 -40.99
CA CYS A 107 -4.40 -3.78 -40.25
C CYS A 107 -5.36 -4.67 -41.05
N LYS A 108 -5.62 -4.31 -42.32
CA LYS A 108 -6.40 -5.11 -43.25
C LYS A 108 -5.86 -6.55 -43.34
N THR A 109 -4.56 -6.69 -43.67
CA THR A 109 -3.92 -8.01 -43.81
C THR A 109 -4.03 -8.87 -42.56
N LEU A 110 -3.89 -8.28 -41.36
CA LEU A 110 -4.05 -9.00 -40.10
C LEU A 110 -5.48 -9.54 -39.93
N HIS A 111 -6.48 -8.70 -40.21
CA HIS A 111 -7.90 -9.10 -40.09
C HIS A 111 -8.30 -10.13 -41.14
N GLU A 112 -7.83 -10.01 -42.38
CA GLU A 112 -7.99 -11.03 -43.43
C GLU A 112 -7.40 -12.39 -42.97
N THR A 113 -6.18 -12.39 -42.47
CA THR A 113 -5.50 -13.61 -42.01
C THR A 113 -6.28 -14.31 -40.91
N LEU A 114 -6.89 -13.56 -39.98
CA LEU A 114 -7.56 -14.11 -38.81
C LEU A 114 -9.02 -14.47 -39.05
N LEU A 115 -9.69 -13.78 -39.96
CA LEU A 115 -11.15 -13.85 -40.09
C LEU A 115 -11.63 -14.49 -41.40
N VAL A 116 -10.76 -14.75 -42.38
CA VAL A 116 -11.17 -15.33 -43.68
C VAL A 116 -11.90 -16.67 -43.55
N SER A 117 -11.58 -17.47 -42.55
CA SER A 117 -12.20 -18.78 -42.28
C SER A 117 -13.36 -18.71 -41.25
N VAL A 118 -13.68 -17.53 -40.74
CA VAL A 118 -14.72 -17.36 -39.72
C VAL A 118 -16.08 -17.15 -40.38
N GLU A 119 -16.95 -18.11 -40.28
CA GLU A 119 -18.32 -18.07 -40.87
C GLU A 119 -19.28 -17.25 -39.99
N GLU A 120 -18.93 -16.00 -39.68
CA GLU A 120 -19.74 -15.10 -38.87
C GLU A 120 -20.10 -13.84 -39.69
N PRO A 121 -21.38 -13.41 -39.76
CA PRO A 121 -21.77 -12.21 -40.48
C PRO A 121 -20.97 -10.95 -40.10
N ALA A 122 -20.68 -10.78 -38.81
CA ALA A 122 -19.88 -9.64 -38.35
C ALA A 122 -18.42 -9.68 -38.82
N ALA A 123 -17.84 -10.87 -38.96
CA ALA A 123 -16.50 -11.04 -39.54
C ALA A 123 -16.49 -10.65 -41.03
N ARG A 124 -17.49 -11.09 -41.79
CA ARG A 124 -17.66 -10.72 -43.19
C ARG A 124 -17.85 -9.22 -43.36
N ALA A 125 -18.69 -8.60 -42.53
CA ALA A 125 -18.90 -7.14 -42.57
C ALA A 125 -17.59 -6.37 -42.30
N LEU A 126 -16.77 -6.83 -41.32
CA LEU A 126 -15.48 -6.20 -41.04
C LEU A 126 -14.49 -6.37 -42.20
N LEU A 127 -14.41 -7.55 -42.81
CA LEU A 127 -13.54 -7.79 -43.96
C LEU A 127 -13.99 -6.93 -45.14
N SER A 128 -15.30 -6.85 -45.40
CA SER A 128 -15.88 -5.98 -46.44
C SER A 128 -15.54 -4.52 -46.19
N PHE A 129 -15.62 -4.02 -44.95
CA PHE A 129 -15.16 -2.68 -44.58
C PHE A 129 -13.72 -2.43 -45.06
N PHE A 130 -12.77 -3.32 -44.69
CA PHE A 130 -11.37 -3.15 -45.09
C PHE A 130 -11.15 -3.20 -46.62
N ASP A 131 -12.03 -3.90 -47.36
CA ASP A 131 -11.92 -4.05 -48.81
C ASP A 131 -12.29 -2.77 -49.56
N HIS A 132 -13.35 -2.09 -49.14
CA HIS A 132 -13.86 -0.94 -49.90
C HIS A 132 -13.70 0.42 -49.22
N TRP A 133 -13.20 0.46 -47.95
CA TRP A 133 -12.92 1.73 -47.29
C TRP A 133 -11.84 2.54 -48.01
N GLN A 134 -12.14 3.82 -48.25
CA GLN A 134 -11.26 4.76 -48.92
C GLN A 134 -10.83 5.87 -47.95
N PRO A 135 -9.59 5.83 -47.41
CA PRO A 135 -9.08 6.81 -46.44
C PRO A 135 -9.20 8.27 -46.90
N GLU A 136 -9.11 8.51 -48.20
CA GLU A 136 -9.17 9.84 -48.79
C GLU A 136 -10.57 10.47 -48.66
N LYS A 137 -11.61 9.66 -48.52
CA LYS A 137 -13.01 10.12 -48.37
C LYS A 137 -13.45 10.26 -46.91
N LEU A 138 -12.57 10.08 -45.95
CA LEU A 138 -12.90 10.13 -44.53
C LEU A 138 -13.62 11.42 -44.11
N THR A 139 -13.13 12.57 -44.56
CA THR A 139 -13.70 13.89 -44.22
C THR A 139 -15.06 14.18 -44.86
N GLU A 140 -15.40 13.47 -45.93
CA GLU A 140 -16.67 13.62 -46.66
C GLU A 140 -17.71 12.60 -46.18
N HIS A 141 -17.29 11.60 -45.39
CA HIS A 141 -18.16 10.51 -44.99
C HIS A 141 -19.17 10.95 -43.92
N PRO A 142 -20.50 10.79 -44.14
CA PRO A 142 -21.55 11.38 -43.31
C PRO A 142 -21.53 10.88 -41.85
N ALA A 143 -21.05 9.67 -41.58
CA ALA A 143 -20.96 9.12 -40.23
C ALA A 143 -19.99 9.90 -39.30
N PHE A 144 -19.07 10.68 -39.85
CA PHE A 144 -18.10 11.49 -39.12
C PHE A 144 -18.49 12.98 -38.99
N ALA A 145 -19.57 13.42 -39.64
CA ALA A 145 -19.96 14.84 -39.72
C ALA A 145 -20.14 15.54 -38.36
N HIS A 146 -20.45 14.79 -37.31
CA HIS A 146 -20.69 15.32 -35.95
C HIS A 146 -19.59 14.90 -34.93
N GLN A 147 -18.46 14.38 -35.40
CA GLN A 147 -17.38 13.94 -34.54
C GLN A 147 -16.29 15.01 -34.40
N ASP A 148 -15.64 15.01 -33.22
CA ASP A 148 -14.41 15.79 -33.03
C ASP A 148 -13.26 15.09 -33.80
N MET A 149 -13.08 15.49 -35.05
CA MET A 149 -12.06 14.91 -35.94
C MET A 149 -10.64 15.15 -35.42
N GLU A 150 -10.41 16.26 -34.71
CA GLU A 150 -9.10 16.55 -34.13
C GLU A 150 -8.73 15.55 -33.07
N ASP A 151 -9.66 15.23 -32.16
CA ASP A 151 -9.49 14.22 -31.11
C ASP A 151 -9.43 12.80 -31.69
N LEU A 152 -10.30 12.46 -32.62
CA LEU A 152 -10.36 11.15 -33.26
C LEU A 152 -9.05 10.80 -33.97
N LEU A 153 -8.48 11.75 -34.71
CA LEU A 153 -7.22 11.58 -35.43
C LEU A 153 -5.96 11.74 -34.55
N ALA A 154 -6.10 12.21 -33.31
CA ALA A 154 -4.99 12.40 -32.37
C ALA A 154 -4.52 11.12 -31.68
N SER A 155 -4.70 9.94 -32.25
CA SER A 155 -4.34 8.63 -31.71
C SER A 155 -5.40 8.01 -30.77
N ALA A 156 -6.65 8.39 -30.90
CA ALA A 156 -7.76 7.72 -30.23
C ALA A 156 -7.91 6.28 -30.73
N ASN A 157 -8.10 5.32 -29.82
CA ASN A 157 -8.39 3.96 -30.21
C ASN A 157 -9.87 3.81 -30.59
N LEU A 158 -10.08 3.08 -31.67
CA LEU A 158 -11.38 2.76 -32.26
C LEU A 158 -11.61 1.25 -32.19
N ILE A 159 -12.88 0.86 -32.01
CA ILE A 159 -13.35 -0.53 -32.07
C ILE A 159 -14.59 -0.63 -32.98
N PHE A 160 -15.00 -1.85 -33.26
CA PHE A 160 -16.11 -2.12 -34.14
C PHE A 160 -17.33 -2.72 -33.44
N ARG A 161 -18.52 -2.37 -33.91
CA ARG A 161 -19.79 -2.91 -33.49
C ARG A 161 -20.62 -3.30 -34.72
N TYR A 162 -21.27 -4.43 -34.66
CA TYR A 162 -22.17 -4.92 -35.72
C TYR A 162 -23.51 -5.32 -35.09
N ARG A 163 -24.61 -4.77 -35.61
CA ARG A 163 -25.98 -5.01 -35.12
C ARG A 163 -26.09 -4.85 -33.59
N GLY A 164 -25.46 -3.85 -33.00
CA GLY A 164 -25.50 -3.56 -31.57
C GLY A 164 -24.56 -4.37 -30.70
N ARG A 165 -23.84 -5.37 -31.24
CA ARG A 165 -22.86 -6.18 -30.50
C ARG A 165 -21.43 -5.80 -30.85
N TYR A 166 -20.57 -5.72 -29.89
CA TYR A 166 -19.14 -5.52 -30.14
C TYR A 166 -18.52 -6.76 -30.77
N LEU A 167 -17.65 -6.58 -31.77
CA LEU A 167 -17.04 -7.72 -32.49
C LEU A 167 -16.19 -8.60 -31.58
N HIS A 168 -15.49 -8.00 -30.60
CA HIS A 168 -14.67 -8.73 -29.64
C HIS A 168 -15.48 -9.56 -28.62
N GLU A 169 -16.81 -9.41 -28.57
CA GLU A 169 -17.71 -10.21 -27.74
C GLU A 169 -18.29 -11.41 -28.50
N ILE A 170 -18.13 -11.46 -29.82
CA ILE A 170 -18.68 -12.54 -30.63
C ILE A 170 -17.82 -13.80 -30.49
N PRO A 171 -18.39 -14.94 -30.06
CA PRO A 171 -17.61 -16.14 -29.70
C PRO A 171 -16.68 -16.63 -30.81
N ALA A 172 -17.15 -16.68 -32.06
CA ALA A 172 -16.33 -17.14 -33.20
C ALA A 172 -15.12 -16.24 -33.47
N ILE A 173 -15.29 -14.92 -33.35
CA ILE A 173 -14.20 -13.93 -33.52
C ILE A 173 -13.22 -14.02 -32.34
N ARG A 174 -13.73 -14.19 -31.11
CA ARG A 174 -12.89 -14.41 -29.91
C ARG A 174 -12.04 -15.66 -30.07
N GLN A 175 -12.65 -16.76 -30.56
CA GLN A 175 -11.94 -18.01 -30.76
C GLN A 175 -10.82 -17.88 -31.79
N ALA A 176 -11.10 -17.22 -32.92
CA ALA A 176 -10.08 -16.96 -33.95
C ALA A 176 -8.86 -16.21 -33.41
N TRP A 177 -9.09 -15.20 -32.55
CA TRP A 177 -8.00 -14.53 -31.86
C TRP A 177 -7.24 -15.45 -30.89
N GLN A 178 -7.97 -16.24 -30.11
CA GLN A 178 -7.34 -17.13 -29.13
C GLN A 178 -6.48 -18.19 -29.79
N ASP A 179 -6.96 -18.76 -30.91
CA ASP A 179 -6.20 -19.75 -31.70
C ASP A 179 -4.94 -19.12 -32.32
N TYR A 180 -5.07 -17.93 -32.87
CA TYR A 180 -3.92 -17.17 -33.39
C TYR A 180 -2.90 -16.86 -32.29
N TYR A 181 -3.36 -16.40 -31.14
CA TYR A 181 -2.50 -16.09 -30.00
C TYR A 181 -1.78 -17.32 -29.50
N ASN A 182 -2.48 -18.44 -29.31
CA ASN A 182 -1.88 -19.71 -28.87
C ASN A 182 -0.86 -20.21 -29.89
N ASN A 183 -1.19 -20.25 -31.16
CA ASN A 183 -0.28 -20.69 -32.23
C ASN A 183 0.95 -19.78 -32.38
N SER A 184 0.82 -18.48 -32.15
CA SER A 184 1.94 -17.54 -32.18
C SER A 184 2.92 -17.75 -31.00
N GLN A 185 2.43 -18.32 -29.88
CA GLN A 185 3.25 -18.66 -28.72
C GLN A 185 3.98 -20.01 -28.90
N ASP A 186 3.39 -20.92 -29.69
CA ASP A 186 3.94 -22.24 -30.00
C ASP A 186 4.93 -22.24 -31.17
N SER A 187 5.45 -21.08 -31.58
CA SER A 187 6.46 -21.01 -32.62
C SER A 187 7.63 -21.98 -32.32
N GLN A 188 7.98 -22.81 -33.30
CA GLN A 188 8.90 -23.99 -33.18
C GLN A 188 10.30 -23.65 -32.64
N ASP A 189 10.66 -22.36 -32.53
CA ASP A 189 11.96 -21.89 -32.01
C ASP A 189 11.93 -21.50 -30.53
N SER A 190 10.77 -21.55 -29.84
CA SER A 190 10.73 -21.22 -28.43
C SER A 190 11.28 -22.35 -27.56
N GLN A 191 12.45 -22.16 -26.96
CA GLN A 191 13.05 -23.11 -26.03
C GLN A 191 12.06 -23.41 -24.88
N GLN A 192 11.64 -24.66 -24.77
CA GLN A 192 10.77 -25.12 -23.68
C GLN A 192 11.62 -25.53 -22.48
N PHE A 193 11.30 -24.97 -21.32
CA PHE A 193 11.94 -25.34 -20.05
C PHE A 193 10.90 -25.65 -18.99
N PRO A 194 11.25 -26.42 -17.96
CA PRO A 194 10.41 -26.54 -16.79
C PRO A 194 10.22 -25.15 -16.14
N CYS A 195 8.99 -24.69 -16.09
CA CYS A 195 8.64 -23.40 -15.48
C CYS A 195 8.87 -23.48 -13.96
N LEU A 196 9.67 -22.60 -13.39
CA LEU A 196 9.95 -22.55 -11.95
C LEU A 196 8.71 -22.20 -11.11
N VAL A 197 7.65 -21.69 -11.72
CA VAL A 197 6.40 -21.32 -11.05
C VAL A 197 5.39 -22.45 -11.10
N THR A 198 5.13 -23.04 -12.29
CA THR A 198 4.09 -24.05 -12.49
C THR A 198 4.60 -25.48 -12.50
N GLY A 199 5.91 -25.70 -12.64
CA GLY A 199 6.52 -27.02 -12.78
C GLY A 199 6.33 -27.67 -14.16
N LYS A 200 5.55 -27.07 -15.07
CA LYS A 200 5.24 -27.62 -16.39
C LYS A 200 6.28 -27.22 -17.43
N LEU A 201 6.56 -28.07 -18.39
CA LEU A 201 7.33 -27.71 -19.59
C LEU A 201 6.50 -26.72 -20.42
N ALA A 202 7.09 -25.56 -20.71
CA ALA A 202 6.42 -24.50 -21.46
C ALA A 202 7.42 -23.49 -22.03
N PRO A 203 7.00 -22.69 -23.04
CA PRO A 203 7.79 -21.58 -23.57
C PRO A 203 8.14 -20.56 -22.48
N VAL A 204 9.41 -20.13 -22.42
CA VAL A 204 9.90 -19.19 -21.41
C VAL A 204 9.60 -17.75 -21.83
N ALA A 205 9.11 -16.96 -20.89
CA ALA A 205 8.99 -15.51 -21.06
C ALA A 205 10.37 -14.85 -21.04
N GLN A 206 10.84 -14.35 -22.18
CA GLN A 206 12.10 -13.62 -22.28
C GLN A 206 12.07 -12.33 -21.44
N LEU A 207 10.97 -11.60 -21.50
CA LEU A 207 10.72 -10.40 -20.73
C LEU A 207 9.47 -10.59 -19.86
N HIS A 208 9.58 -10.18 -18.62
CA HIS A 208 8.45 -10.20 -17.70
C HIS A 208 7.58 -8.92 -17.85
N PRO A 209 6.30 -8.98 -17.45
CA PRO A 209 5.39 -7.85 -17.57
C PRO A 209 5.83 -6.67 -16.70
N SER A 210 5.51 -5.47 -17.17
CA SER A 210 5.72 -4.24 -16.43
C SER A 210 4.63 -4.04 -15.39
N ILE A 211 5.00 -3.79 -14.16
CA ILE A 211 4.11 -3.53 -13.03
C ILE A 211 3.97 -2.02 -12.87
N LYS A 212 2.72 -1.52 -12.95
CA LYS A 212 2.39 -0.09 -12.97
C LYS A 212 1.72 0.35 -11.67
N GLY A 213 1.70 1.66 -11.42
CA GLY A 213 0.93 2.23 -10.29
C GLY A 213 1.64 2.24 -8.94
N ILE A 214 2.88 1.74 -8.83
CA ILE A 214 3.66 1.81 -7.59
C ILE A 214 4.18 3.24 -7.40
N TYR A 215 3.86 3.84 -6.25
CA TYR A 215 4.31 5.19 -5.92
C TYR A 215 5.85 5.27 -5.86
N GLY A 216 6.41 6.24 -6.56
CA GLY A 216 7.87 6.45 -6.64
C GLY A 216 8.59 5.56 -7.65
N ALA A 217 7.91 4.62 -8.32
CA ALA A 217 8.44 3.89 -9.46
C ALA A 217 8.28 4.72 -10.75
N GLN A 218 8.92 4.27 -11.83
CA GLN A 218 8.77 4.90 -13.15
C GLN A 218 7.34 4.79 -13.67
N SER A 219 6.85 5.84 -14.35
CA SER A 219 5.50 5.89 -14.94
C SER A 219 5.26 4.80 -16.00
N SER A 220 6.31 4.38 -16.71
CA SER A 220 6.27 3.24 -17.64
C SER A 220 6.09 1.89 -16.95
N GLY A 221 6.24 1.85 -15.64
CA GLY A 221 6.20 0.67 -14.77
C GLY A 221 7.59 0.18 -14.39
N ALA A 222 7.61 -0.74 -13.42
CA ALA A 222 8.82 -1.38 -12.91
C ALA A 222 8.71 -2.90 -13.02
N SER A 223 9.84 -3.59 -13.07
CA SER A 223 9.88 -5.06 -13.20
C SER A 223 10.04 -5.73 -11.83
N LEU A 224 9.22 -6.73 -11.56
CA LEU A 224 9.44 -7.61 -10.40
C LEU A 224 10.57 -8.60 -10.66
N VAL A 225 10.65 -9.14 -11.88
CA VAL A 225 11.72 -10.02 -12.34
C VAL A 225 12.31 -9.43 -13.62
N SER A 226 13.64 -9.28 -13.69
CA SER A 226 14.32 -8.69 -14.84
C SER A 226 15.83 -9.02 -14.84
N PHE A 227 16.35 -9.39 -16.01
CA PHE A 227 17.76 -9.72 -16.24
C PHE A 227 18.30 -8.90 -17.43
N ASN A 228 18.32 -7.58 -17.29
CA ASN A 228 18.62 -6.63 -18.37
C ASN A 228 20.09 -6.17 -18.41
N ALA A 229 20.99 -6.84 -17.70
CA ALA A 229 22.41 -6.53 -17.71
C ALA A 229 23.23 -7.82 -17.64
N PRO A 230 24.44 -7.88 -18.26
CA PRO A 230 25.30 -9.06 -18.23
C PRO A 230 25.63 -9.56 -16.82
N ALA A 231 25.73 -8.65 -15.84
CA ALA A 231 25.97 -8.97 -14.43
C ALA A 231 24.84 -9.81 -13.78
N PHE A 232 23.67 -9.89 -14.40
CA PHE A 232 22.53 -10.70 -13.93
C PHE A 232 22.42 -12.04 -14.66
N CYS A 233 23.29 -12.29 -15.63
CA CYS A 233 23.29 -13.51 -16.43
C CYS A 233 24.29 -14.52 -15.87
N SER A 234 23.94 -15.81 -15.94
CA SER A 234 24.79 -16.93 -15.51
C SER A 234 24.67 -18.09 -16.50
N TYR A 235 25.73 -18.87 -16.64
CA TYR A 235 25.77 -20.08 -17.51
C TYR A 235 25.36 -19.77 -18.95
N ASP A 236 25.83 -18.65 -19.51
CA ASP A 236 25.50 -18.17 -20.87
C ASP A 236 23.99 -18.04 -21.18
N ARG A 237 23.18 -17.91 -20.13
CA ARG A 237 21.74 -17.68 -20.27
C ARG A 237 21.43 -16.20 -20.30
N GLU A 238 20.58 -15.80 -21.24
CA GLU A 238 20.17 -14.43 -21.40
C GLU A 238 18.74 -14.22 -20.86
N GLN A 239 18.48 -13.02 -20.39
CA GLN A 239 17.15 -12.56 -19.97
C GLN A 239 16.38 -13.59 -19.11
N GLY A 240 15.10 -13.88 -19.44
CA GLY A 240 14.22 -14.79 -18.71
C GLY A 240 14.74 -16.22 -18.58
N LEU A 241 15.67 -16.66 -19.41
CA LEU A 241 16.30 -17.99 -19.30
C LEU A 241 17.12 -18.16 -18.02
N ASN A 242 17.52 -17.07 -17.35
CA ASN A 242 18.20 -17.13 -16.04
C ASN A 242 17.26 -17.61 -14.91
N ALA A 243 15.93 -17.41 -15.06
CA ALA A 243 14.92 -17.92 -14.16
C ALA A 243 13.68 -18.36 -14.97
N PRO A 244 13.72 -19.56 -15.59
CA PRO A 244 12.71 -20.00 -16.53
C PRO A 244 11.30 -19.92 -15.95
N THR A 245 10.53 -18.96 -16.42
CA THR A 245 9.13 -18.73 -16.06
C THR A 245 8.33 -18.77 -17.36
N SER A 246 7.29 -19.60 -17.41
CA SER A 246 6.49 -19.70 -18.63
C SER A 246 5.80 -18.38 -18.96
N GLN A 247 5.53 -18.17 -20.24
CA GLN A 247 4.80 -17.00 -20.72
C GLN A 247 3.46 -16.86 -20.01
N TYR A 248 2.74 -17.97 -19.82
CA TYR A 248 1.49 -18.02 -19.04
C TYR A 248 1.70 -17.52 -17.59
N ALA A 249 2.68 -18.08 -16.87
CA ALA A 249 2.93 -17.69 -15.49
C ALA A 249 3.37 -16.23 -15.38
N ALA A 250 4.18 -15.74 -16.32
CA ALA A 250 4.59 -14.34 -16.39
C ALA A 250 3.38 -13.41 -16.61
N PHE A 251 2.50 -13.75 -17.53
CA PHE A 251 1.25 -13.03 -17.76
C PHE A 251 0.36 -13.05 -16.50
N ALA A 252 0.09 -14.22 -15.95
CA ALA A 252 -0.82 -14.44 -14.84
C ALA A 252 -0.42 -13.65 -13.58
N TYR A 253 0.85 -13.77 -13.13
CA TYR A 253 1.28 -13.01 -11.97
C TYR A 253 1.30 -11.50 -12.22
N GLY A 254 1.61 -11.08 -13.45
CA GLY A 254 1.61 -9.67 -13.84
C GLY A 254 0.21 -9.08 -13.84
N ALA A 255 -0.78 -9.81 -14.34
CA ALA A 255 -2.18 -9.41 -14.31
C ALA A 255 -2.70 -9.32 -12.87
N ALA A 256 -2.46 -10.34 -12.04
CA ALA A 256 -2.84 -10.34 -10.63
C ALA A 256 -2.21 -9.18 -9.85
N LEU A 257 -0.90 -8.95 -10.04
CA LEU A 257 -0.19 -7.89 -9.32
C LEU A 257 -0.66 -6.50 -9.74
N ASN A 258 -0.86 -6.25 -11.03
CA ASN A 258 -1.40 -4.99 -11.52
C ASN A 258 -2.84 -4.76 -11.03
N TYR A 259 -3.66 -5.81 -10.95
CA TYR A 259 -5.02 -5.73 -10.38
C TYR A 259 -4.98 -5.34 -8.91
N LEU A 260 -4.20 -6.05 -8.09
CA LEU A 260 -4.04 -5.73 -6.67
C LEU A 260 -3.58 -4.30 -6.43
N ILE A 261 -2.63 -3.79 -7.25
CA ILE A 261 -2.15 -2.41 -7.15
C ILE A 261 -3.24 -1.41 -7.55
N ALA A 262 -4.06 -1.72 -8.55
CA ALA A 262 -5.12 -0.84 -9.02
C ALA A 262 -6.29 -0.75 -8.02
N THR A 263 -6.62 -1.87 -7.35
CA THR A 263 -7.73 -1.96 -6.39
C THR A 263 -7.33 -1.60 -4.96
N GLN A 264 -6.04 -1.73 -4.61
CA GLN A 264 -5.56 -1.51 -3.25
C GLN A 264 -4.53 -0.38 -3.19
N ASN A 265 -4.86 0.71 -2.50
CA ASN A 265 -3.97 1.87 -2.34
C ASN A 265 -3.43 1.97 -0.90
N THR A 266 -3.00 0.85 -0.32
CA THR A 266 -2.47 0.84 1.05
C THR A 266 -0.96 1.05 1.03
N ARG A 267 -0.52 2.14 1.67
CA ARG A 267 0.89 2.51 1.73
C ARG A 267 1.31 2.94 3.13
N VAL A 268 2.46 2.43 3.57
CA VAL A 268 3.10 2.85 4.82
C VAL A 268 4.57 3.18 4.55
N GLY A 269 4.93 4.44 4.67
CA GLY A 269 6.25 4.94 4.28
C GLY A 269 6.48 4.81 2.78
N ASP A 270 7.52 4.07 2.38
CA ASP A 270 7.85 3.73 0.99
C ASP A 270 7.30 2.36 0.54
N VAL A 271 6.67 1.62 1.47
CA VAL A 271 6.15 0.27 1.20
C VAL A 271 4.70 0.35 0.72
N THR A 272 4.44 -0.23 -0.45
CA THR A 272 3.09 -0.55 -0.91
C THR A 272 2.73 -1.93 -0.40
N LEU A 273 1.59 -2.04 0.28
CA LEU A 273 1.07 -3.28 0.85
C LEU A 273 -0.03 -3.83 -0.04
N LEU A 274 0.07 -5.10 -0.38
CA LEU A 274 -0.91 -5.84 -1.15
C LEU A 274 -1.38 -7.03 -0.34
N PHE A 275 -2.69 -7.23 -0.31
CA PHE A 275 -3.37 -8.24 0.50
C PHE A 275 -4.30 -9.07 -0.37
N TRP A 276 -4.33 -10.38 -0.19
CA TRP A 276 -5.34 -11.22 -0.83
C TRP A 276 -5.59 -12.53 -0.07
N ALA A 277 -6.83 -12.96 -0.10
CA ALA A 277 -7.23 -14.29 0.33
C ALA A 277 -7.06 -15.29 -0.82
N GLU A 278 -6.79 -16.56 -0.51
CA GLU A 278 -6.71 -17.64 -1.51
C GLU A 278 -8.04 -17.82 -2.26
N SER A 279 -9.17 -17.53 -1.59
CA SER A 279 -10.52 -17.52 -2.19
C SER A 279 -10.74 -16.40 -3.22
N GLY A 280 -9.93 -15.36 -3.24
CA GLY A 280 -10.12 -14.19 -4.11
C GLY A 280 -11.13 -13.15 -3.60
N GLU A 281 -11.69 -13.31 -2.39
CA GLU A 281 -12.67 -12.37 -1.82
C GLU A 281 -11.97 -11.12 -1.27
N GLU A 282 -12.40 -9.95 -1.72
CA GLU A 282 -11.82 -8.66 -1.34
C GLU A 282 -12.12 -8.28 0.12
N ALA A 283 -13.22 -8.78 0.68
CA ALA A 283 -13.64 -8.51 2.06
C ALA A 283 -12.55 -8.79 3.11
N TYR A 284 -11.71 -9.82 2.90
CA TYR A 284 -10.57 -10.10 3.78
C TYR A 284 -9.52 -8.99 3.76
N ALA A 285 -9.23 -8.45 2.58
CA ALA A 285 -8.25 -7.36 2.44
C ALA A 285 -8.77 -6.08 3.10
N ASP A 286 -10.06 -5.78 2.95
CA ASP A 286 -10.69 -4.60 3.55
C ASP A 286 -10.76 -4.72 5.07
N ALA A 287 -11.13 -5.88 5.60
CA ALA A 287 -11.14 -6.15 7.03
C ALA A 287 -9.72 -5.97 7.64
N LEU A 288 -8.67 -6.52 7.01
CA LEU A 288 -7.31 -6.34 7.51
C LEU A 288 -6.84 -4.89 7.45
N LYS A 289 -7.14 -4.17 6.37
CA LYS A 289 -6.83 -2.72 6.26
C LYS A 289 -7.46 -1.95 7.41
N ARG A 290 -8.72 -2.27 7.69
CA ARG A 290 -9.48 -1.61 8.73
C ARG A 290 -8.92 -1.89 10.13
N PHE A 291 -8.74 -3.16 10.46
CA PHE A 291 -8.22 -3.57 11.76
C PHE A 291 -6.74 -3.20 11.97
N GLY A 292 -5.93 -3.31 10.91
CA GLY A 292 -4.47 -3.26 11.03
C GLY A 292 -3.85 -1.89 10.80
N PHE A 293 -4.45 -1.04 9.98
CA PHE A 293 -3.78 0.17 9.51
C PHE A 293 -4.54 1.46 9.79
N GLY A 294 -5.79 1.35 10.27
CA GLY A 294 -6.62 2.49 10.64
C GLY A 294 -6.86 3.41 9.43
N GLY A 295 -7.78 3.05 8.59
CA GLY A 295 -8.22 3.86 7.46
C GLY A 295 -9.72 3.77 7.38
N GLY A 296 -10.41 4.84 7.76
CA GLY A 296 -11.83 4.98 7.52
C GLY A 296 -12.08 6.42 7.12
N ASP A 297 -12.91 6.59 6.10
CA ASP A 297 -13.53 7.87 5.79
C ASP A 297 -14.48 8.25 6.93
N GLU A 298 -14.78 9.55 7.09
CA GLU A 298 -15.68 10.06 8.12
C GLU A 298 -17.11 9.47 8.06
N ASP A 299 -17.47 8.77 6.97
CA ASP A 299 -18.77 8.09 6.72
C ASP A 299 -18.79 6.60 7.09
N ASP A 300 -17.98 6.17 8.03
CA ASP A 300 -17.81 4.77 8.38
C ASP A 300 -19.00 4.15 9.10
N GLN A 301 -19.56 3.09 8.53
CA GLN A 301 -20.73 2.39 9.08
C GLN A 301 -20.44 1.60 10.36
N TYR A 302 -19.16 1.33 10.68
CA TYR A 302 -18.76 0.57 11.86
C TYR A 302 -18.27 1.49 12.97
N LYS A 303 -18.86 1.34 14.17
CA LYS A 303 -18.32 1.98 15.37
C LYS A 303 -17.02 1.30 15.81
N GLU A 304 -16.16 2.04 16.46
CA GLU A 304 -14.84 1.52 16.90
C GLU A 304 -14.98 0.34 17.89
N GLU A 305 -16.02 0.33 18.72
CA GLU A 305 -16.35 -0.78 19.62
C GLU A 305 -16.73 -2.06 18.86
N ASP A 306 -17.52 -1.94 17.79
CA ASP A 306 -17.93 -3.06 16.95
C ASP A 306 -16.71 -3.66 16.22
N LEU A 307 -15.82 -2.81 15.71
CA LEU A 307 -14.57 -3.24 15.09
C LEU A 307 -13.67 -4.01 16.06
N LYS A 308 -13.59 -3.57 17.31
CA LYS A 308 -12.84 -4.26 18.35
C LYS A 308 -13.42 -5.65 18.64
N GLY A 309 -14.75 -5.75 18.78
CA GLY A 309 -15.44 -7.01 18.98
C GLY A 309 -15.25 -8.01 17.83
N LEU A 310 -15.32 -7.54 16.57
CA LEU A 310 -15.07 -8.36 15.38
C LEU A 310 -13.62 -8.84 15.34
N MET A 311 -12.66 -7.97 15.65
CA MET A 311 -11.25 -8.33 15.70
C MET A 311 -10.97 -9.38 16.80
N GLU A 312 -11.60 -9.26 17.96
CA GLU A 312 -11.49 -10.22 19.06
C GLU A 312 -12.04 -11.58 18.65
N SER A 313 -13.25 -11.63 18.07
CA SER A 313 -13.87 -12.87 17.59
C SER A 313 -12.99 -13.58 16.55
N LEU A 314 -12.47 -12.86 15.56
CA LEU A 314 -11.54 -13.43 14.57
C LEU A 314 -10.23 -13.91 15.19
N ALA A 315 -9.72 -13.19 16.17
CA ALA A 315 -8.50 -13.58 16.89
C ALA A 315 -8.70 -14.86 17.73
N GLU A 316 -9.89 -15.09 18.24
CA GLU A 316 -10.29 -16.30 18.96
C GLU A 316 -10.61 -17.47 18.02
N GLY A 317 -10.70 -17.22 16.73
CA GLY A 317 -10.94 -18.25 15.69
C GLY A 317 -12.40 -18.42 15.33
N ALA A 318 -13.26 -17.48 15.69
CA ALA A 318 -14.65 -17.47 15.28
C ALA A 318 -14.82 -16.78 13.92
N ASP A 319 -15.75 -17.29 13.11
CA ASP A 319 -16.18 -16.62 11.88
C ASP A 319 -16.92 -15.33 12.21
N VAL A 320 -16.74 -14.32 11.38
CA VAL A 320 -17.49 -13.06 11.49
C VAL A 320 -18.13 -12.70 10.14
N GLU A 321 -19.15 -11.87 10.18
CA GLU A 321 -19.73 -11.26 8.99
C GLU A 321 -19.12 -9.88 8.79
N TRP A 322 -18.58 -9.64 7.59
CA TRP A 322 -17.98 -8.38 7.17
C TRP A 322 -18.57 -7.98 5.82
N ASP A 323 -19.29 -6.86 5.78
CA ASP A 323 -19.93 -6.33 4.57
C ASP A 323 -20.69 -7.40 3.76
N GLY A 324 -21.52 -8.20 4.45
CA GLY A 324 -22.30 -9.29 3.84
C GLY A 324 -21.48 -10.53 3.43
N THR A 325 -20.18 -10.56 3.73
CA THR A 325 -19.30 -11.70 3.45
C THR A 325 -18.88 -12.37 4.75
N ARG A 326 -19.01 -13.71 4.80
CA ARG A 326 -18.51 -14.50 5.93
C ARG A 326 -17.00 -14.63 5.84
N ILE A 327 -16.30 -14.12 6.85
CA ILE A 327 -14.85 -14.21 7.00
C ILE A 327 -14.49 -15.43 7.85
N ASP A 328 -13.85 -16.42 7.23
CA ASP A 328 -13.28 -17.59 7.91
C ASP A 328 -11.85 -17.28 8.40
N PRO A 329 -11.57 -17.31 9.70
CA PRO A 329 -10.23 -17.06 10.23
C PRO A 329 -9.17 -18.08 9.76
N ASN A 330 -9.58 -19.26 9.27
CA ASN A 330 -8.67 -20.29 8.76
C ASN A 330 -8.30 -20.10 7.29
N MET A 331 -8.94 -19.16 6.58
CA MET A 331 -8.64 -18.87 5.18
C MET A 331 -7.16 -18.52 5.01
N THR A 332 -6.50 -19.15 4.04
CA THR A 332 -5.11 -18.79 3.65
C THR A 332 -5.10 -17.37 3.11
N PHE A 333 -4.25 -16.56 3.71
CA PHE A 333 -4.12 -15.15 3.40
C PHE A 333 -2.67 -14.78 3.11
N TYR A 334 -2.48 -13.88 2.18
CA TYR A 334 -1.17 -13.44 1.72
C TYR A 334 -0.99 -11.94 1.90
N ILE A 335 0.21 -11.54 2.29
CA ILE A 335 0.61 -10.14 2.41
C ILE A 335 1.95 -9.94 1.70
N LEU A 336 1.99 -9.02 0.75
CA LEU A 336 3.18 -8.67 -0.01
C LEU A 336 3.50 -7.19 0.20
N GLY A 337 4.68 -6.91 0.75
CA GLY A 337 5.24 -5.57 0.86
C GLY A 337 6.27 -5.32 -0.24
N ILE A 338 6.02 -4.33 -1.09
CA ILE A 338 6.92 -3.94 -2.18
C ILE A 338 7.27 -2.46 -2.12
N SER A 339 8.48 -2.12 -2.53
CA SER A 339 8.96 -0.74 -2.62
C SER A 339 9.59 -0.48 -3.98
N PRO A 340 9.57 0.77 -4.46
CA PRO A 340 10.23 1.14 -5.70
C PRO A 340 11.76 1.05 -5.54
N ASN A 341 12.43 0.57 -6.60
CA ASN A 341 13.87 0.59 -6.73
C ASN A 341 14.24 0.92 -8.19
N ALA A 342 14.18 2.20 -8.55
CA ALA A 342 14.33 2.68 -9.92
C ALA A 342 13.35 1.98 -10.89
N ALA A 343 13.88 1.25 -11.89
CA ALA A 343 13.08 0.50 -12.86
C ALA A 343 12.65 -0.89 -12.35
N ARG A 344 12.92 -1.23 -11.10
CA ARG A 344 12.62 -2.52 -10.48
C ARG A 344 11.79 -2.35 -9.22
N LEU A 345 11.21 -3.45 -8.76
CA LEU A 345 10.54 -3.55 -7.47
C LEU A 345 11.39 -4.35 -6.49
N SER A 346 11.52 -3.83 -5.28
CA SER A 346 12.13 -4.52 -4.15
C SER A 346 11.04 -5.17 -3.31
N VAL A 347 11.12 -6.48 -3.11
CA VAL A 347 10.25 -7.19 -2.16
C VAL A 347 10.79 -6.98 -0.77
N ARG A 348 10.04 -6.30 0.09
CA ARG A 348 10.39 -6.08 1.50
C ARG A 348 10.06 -7.30 2.34
N PHE A 349 8.89 -7.88 2.11
CA PHE A 349 8.49 -9.14 2.73
C PHE A 349 7.35 -9.79 1.94
N PHE A 350 7.22 -11.09 2.10
CA PHE A 350 6.08 -11.88 1.66
C PHE A 350 5.67 -12.83 2.78
N LEU A 351 4.43 -12.73 3.21
CA LEU A 351 3.89 -13.49 4.32
C LEU A 351 2.71 -14.33 3.83
N ARG A 352 2.64 -15.56 4.32
CA ARG A 352 1.53 -16.49 4.14
C ARG A 352 1.16 -17.07 5.50
N ASN A 353 -0.12 -16.94 5.88
CA ASN A 353 -0.66 -17.54 7.09
C ASN A 353 -2.18 -17.63 6.98
N SER A 354 -2.87 -18.15 8.00
CA SER A 354 -4.31 -17.97 8.11
C SER A 354 -4.66 -16.51 8.42
N PHE A 355 -5.81 -16.06 7.98
CA PHE A 355 -6.30 -14.71 8.22
C PHE A 355 -6.37 -14.40 9.72
N GLY A 356 -6.97 -15.30 10.51
CA GLY A 356 -7.07 -15.15 11.97
C GLY A 356 -5.71 -15.04 12.68
N GLN A 357 -4.64 -15.68 12.13
CA GLN A 357 -3.31 -15.51 12.71
C GLN A 357 -2.76 -14.09 12.50
N PHE A 358 -3.00 -13.49 11.33
CA PHE A 358 -2.64 -12.09 11.11
C PHE A 358 -3.41 -11.15 12.03
N ILE A 359 -4.71 -11.39 12.22
CA ILE A 359 -5.54 -10.61 13.15
C ILE A 359 -5.04 -10.76 14.60
N ARG A 360 -4.71 -11.97 15.07
CA ARG A 360 -4.09 -12.18 16.38
C ARG A 360 -2.79 -11.38 16.56
N ASN A 361 -1.97 -11.34 15.53
CA ASN A 361 -0.69 -10.62 15.58
C ASN A 361 -0.91 -9.10 15.66
N VAL A 362 -1.86 -8.58 14.89
CA VAL A 362 -2.25 -7.16 14.90
C VAL A 362 -2.87 -6.80 16.26
N LYS A 363 -3.80 -7.62 16.78
CA LYS A 363 -4.38 -7.41 18.13
C LYS A 363 -3.30 -7.36 19.20
N ALA A 364 -2.39 -8.35 19.23
CA ALA A 364 -1.29 -8.38 20.18
C ALA A 364 -0.35 -7.15 20.05
N HIS A 365 -0.25 -6.54 18.88
CA HIS A 365 0.46 -5.28 18.69
C HIS A 365 -0.28 -4.11 19.37
N TYR A 366 -1.59 -3.98 19.17
CA TYR A 366 -2.38 -2.93 19.79
C TYR A 366 -2.45 -3.09 21.32
N ASP A 367 -2.61 -4.30 21.83
CA ASP A 367 -2.57 -4.59 23.28
C ASP A 367 -1.25 -4.12 23.93
N ARG A 368 -0.12 -4.28 23.22
CA ARG A 368 1.18 -3.76 23.69
C ARG A 368 1.29 -2.23 23.63
N LEU A 369 0.63 -1.59 22.67
CA LEU A 369 0.62 -0.13 22.54
C LEU A 369 -0.34 0.57 23.50
N GLU A 370 -1.28 -0.17 24.10
CA GLU A 370 -2.27 0.39 24.99
C GLU A 370 -1.57 1.14 26.14
N ILE A 371 -1.89 2.41 26.32
CA ILE A 371 -1.37 3.29 27.36
C ILE A 371 -2.40 4.38 27.66
N VAL A 372 -2.40 4.87 28.90
CA VAL A 372 -3.31 5.92 29.33
C VAL A 372 -3.39 7.06 28.30
N ARG A 373 -4.62 7.37 27.88
CA ARG A 373 -4.92 8.31 26.81
C ARG A 373 -5.27 9.69 27.37
N PRO A 374 -4.62 10.77 26.88
CA PRO A 374 -5.10 12.12 27.13
C PRO A 374 -6.50 12.33 26.54
N SER A 375 -7.37 13.07 27.23
CA SER A 375 -8.75 13.32 26.79
C SER A 375 -8.89 14.02 25.43
N PHE A 376 -7.85 14.73 25.01
CA PHE A 376 -7.82 15.42 23.72
C PHE A 376 -7.31 14.58 22.56
N ASP A 377 -6.80 13.35 22.80
CA ASP A 377 -6.34 12.46 21.73
C ASP A 377 -7.55 11.71 21.12
N PRO A 378 -7.90 11.95 19.85
CA PRO A 378 -9.11 11.37 19.25
C PRO A 378 -8.96 9.88 18.91
N PHE A 379 -7.75 9.34 18.85
CA PHE A 379 -7.50 7.96 18.45
C PHE A 379 -7.53 7.01 19.63
N ASP A 380 -8.38 6.00 19.61
CA ASP A 380 -8.32 4.90 20.58
C ASP A 380 -7.05 4.07 20.35
N ASN A 381 -6.86 3.58 19.15
CA ASN A 381 -5.65 2.88 18.73
C ASN A 381 -4.63 3.84 18.10
N ILE A 382 -3.34 3.53 18.27
CA ILE A 382 -2.25 4.30 17.66
C ILE A 382 -1.88 3.63 16.33
N PRO A 383 -2.27 4.20 15.17
CA PRO A 383 -1.99 3.58 13.89
C PRO A 383 -0.50 3.62 13.55
N VAL A 384 -0.04 2.67 12.73
CA VAL A 384 1.38 2.50 12.39
C VAL A 384 1.99 3.76 11.77
N TRP A 385 1.25 4.48 10.93
CA TRP A 385 1.73 5.72 10.33
C TRP A 385 2.06 6.79 11.39
N ARG A 386 1.25 6.85 12.48
CA ARG A 386 1.49 7.78 13.60
C ARG A 386 2.73 7.37 14.39
N MET A 387 2.95 6.08 14.61
CA MET A 387 4.18 5.58 15.24
C MET A 387 5.43 5.99 14.43
N LEU A 388 5.40 5.74 13.13
CA LEU A 388 6.52 6.07 12.25
C LEU A 388 6.77 7.58 12.16
N LYS A 389 5.73 8.40 12.22
CA LYS A 389 5.85 9.86 12.25
C LYS A 389 6.65 10.35 13.46
N GLU A 390 6.55 9.68 14.61
CA GLU A 390 7.31 10.03 15.83
C GLU A 390 8.82 9.75 15.71
N THR A 391 9.27 9.11 14.66
CA THR A 391 10.70 8.91 14.38
C THR A 391 11.28 9.97 13.43
N VAL A 392 10.42 10.80 12.83
CA VAL A 392 10.79 11.77 11.79
C VAL A 392 11.16 13.11 12.40
N ASN A 393 12.27 13.70 11.93
CA ASN A 393 12.58 15.09 12.27
C ASN A 393 11.59 16.04 11.57
N PRO A 394 10.75 16.80 12.30
CA PRO A 394 9.77 17.71 11.72
C PRO A 394 10.40 18.82 10.85
N ASN A 395 11.67 19.12 11.08
CA ASN A 395 12.44 20.12 10.34
C ASN A 395 13.22 19.54 9.16
N SER A 396 13.14 18.22 8.91
CA SER A 396 13.79 17.62 7.75
C SER A 396 13.04 17.98 6.46
N ARG A 397 13.78 18.05 5.35
CA ARG A 397 13.21 18.36 4.03
C ARG A 397 12.18 17.32 3.57
N GLU A 398 12.46 16.05 3.78
CA GLU A 398 11.64 14.96 3.25
C GLU A 398 10.49 14.55 4.17
N LYS A 399 10.57 14.81 5.47
CA LYS A 399 9.56 14.45 6.48
C LYS A 399 9.06 13.00 6.38
N LYS A 400 9.97 12.06 6.06
CA LYS A 400 9.68 10.64 5.89
C LYS A 400 10.46 9.80 6.89
N PRO A 401 9.90 8.69 7.39
CA PRO A 401 10.67 7.71 8.17
C PRO A 401 11.76 7.08 7.30
N ALA A 402 12.78 6.50 7.92
CA ALA A 402 13.78 5.73 7.19
C ALA A 402 13.09 4.58 6.41
N ALA A 403 13.50 4.38 5.16
CA ALA A 403 12.84 3.44 4.25
C ALA A 403 12.71 2.03 4.83
N ASP A 404 13.81 1.50 5.38
CA ASP A 404 13.81 0.14 5.92
C ASP A 404 12.99 0.01 7.21
N MET A 405 12.92 1.07 8.02
CA MET A 405 12.18 1.06 9.30
C MET A 405 10.69 0.79 9.12
N ALA A 406 10.06 1.35 8.10
CA ALA A 406 8.63 1.16 7.84
C ALA A 406 8.34 -0.32 7.50
N GLY A 407 9.11 -0.90 6.59
CA GLY A 407 8.98 -2.30 6.19
C GLY A 407 9.24 -3.28 7.34
N ASP A 408 10.31 -3.05 8.11
CA ASP A 408 10.67 -3.90 9.26
C ASP A 408 9.63 -3.80 10.38
N THR A 409 9.11 -2.61 10.68
CA THR A 409 8.06 -2.43 11.69
C THR A 409 6.77 -3.15 11.29
N LEU A 410 6.34 -3.01 10.03
CA LEU A 410 5.17 -3.71 9.50
C LEU A 410 5.34 -5.23 9.56
N ARG A 411 6.46 -5.73 9.08
CA ARG A 411 6.78 -7.16 9.13
C ARG A 411 6.70 -7.68 10.57
N THR A 412 7.28 -6.94 11.52
CA THR A 412 7.25 -7.29 12.94
C THR A 412 5.83 -7.39 13.49
N ILE A 413 4.97 -6.42 13.16
CA ILE A 413 3.56 -6.42 13.59
C ILE A 413 2.85 -7.66 13.03
N LEU A 414 2.95 -7.89 11.73
CA LEU A 414 2.26 -8.96 11.03
C LEU A 414 2.76 -10.37 11.40
N THR A 415 4.02 -10.49 11.82
CA THR A 415 4.61 -11.78 12.23
C THR A 415 4.72 -11.96 13.75
N ASN A 416 4.34 -10.94 14.52
CA ASN A 416 4.49 -10.90 15.98
C ASN A 416 5.93 -11.23 16.45
N THR A 417 6.94 -10.74 15.73
CA THR A 417 8.37 -10.86 16.09
C THR A 417 8.86 -9.63 16.88
N PRO A 418 10.08 -9.61 17.45
CA PRO A 418 10.64 -8.45 18.14
C PRO A 418 10.68 -7.20 17.26
N TYR A 419 10.38 -6.03 17.82
CA TYR A 419 10.42 -4.75 17.12
C TYR A 419 11.85 -4.38 16.68
N PRO A 420 12.03 -3.70 15.54
CA PRO A 420 13.35 -3.32 15.07
C PRO A 420 13.98 -2.25 15.98
N ALA A 421 15.27 -2.39 16.26
CA ALA A 421 16.01 -1.43 17.08
C ALA A 421 16.00 -0.01 16.47
N THR A 422 15.85 0.10 15.17
CA THR A 422 15.73 1.38 14.45
C THR A 422 14.51 2.18 14.90
N LEU A 423 13.40 1.52 15.24
CA LEU A 423 12.19 2.16 15.77
C LEU A 423 12.47 2.80 17.14
N LEU A 424 13.07 2.04 18.08
CA LEU A 424 13.44 2.53 19.40
C LEU A 424 14.43 3.70 19.31
N ASN A 425 15.47 3.54 18.49
CA ASN A 425 16.50 4.57 18.30
C ASN A 425 15.90 5.85 17.70
N GLY A 426 15.02 5.72 16.70
CA GLY A 426 14.35 6.86 16.09
C GLY A 426 13.51 7.65 17.10
N VAL A 427 12.67 6.97 17.87
CA VAL A 427 11.85 7.60 18.92
C VAL A 427 12.70 8.21 20.02
N THR A 428 13.72 7.50 20.51
CA THR A 428 14.60 8.01 21.57
C THR A 428 15.34 9.28 21.13
N LEU A 429 15.82 9.32 19.87
CA LEU A 429 16.42 10.52 19.28
C LEU A 429 15.45 11.69 19.26
N ARG A 430 14.20 11.46 18.89
CA ARG A 430 13.17 12.51 18.87
C ARG A 430 12.83 13.00 20.27
N ILE A 431 12.63 12.11 21.23
CA ILE A 431 12.39 12.49 22.64
C ILE A 431 13.49 13.43 23.15
N ARG A 432 14.76 13.09 22.86
CA ARG A 432 15.90 13.92 23.27
C ARG A 432 15.97 15.28 22.55
N ALA A 433 15.71 15.28 21.25
CA ALA A 433 15.79 16.48 20.43
C ALA A 433 14.63 17.45 20.70
N ASP A 434 13.41 16.93 20.79
CA ASP A 434 12.20 17.71 20.99
C ASP A 434 11.93 18.02 22.47
N ARG A 435 12.54 17.24 23.38
CA ARG A 435 12.29 17.30 24.83
C ARG A 435 10.81 17.13 25.17
N GLU A 436 10.13 16.37 24.36
CA GLU A 436 8.69 16.14 24.46
C GLU A 436 8.38 14.66 24.59
N MET A 437 7.49 14.35 25.52
CA MET A 437 6.98 13.02 25.76
C MET A 437 5.48 13.00 25.57
N ASN A 438 5.03 12.44 24.45
CA ASN A 438 3.62 12.28 24.11
C ASN A 438 3.16 10.83 24.22
N ARG A 439 1.85 10.58 24.06
CA ARG A 439 1.24 9.25 24.14
C ARG A 439 1.90 8.26 23.19
N THR A 440 2.09 8.63 21.93
CA THR A 440 2.64 7.73 20.91
C THR A 440 4.07 7.29 21.24
N ARG A 441 4.92 8.22 21.68
CA ARG A 441 6.29 7.92 22.12
C ARG A 441 6.32 6.99 23.32
N ALA A 442 5.47 7.24 24.32
CA ALA A 442 5.33 6.39 25.50
C ALA A 442 4.84 4.98 25.10
N ALA A 443 3.83 4.87 24.27
CA ALA A 443 3.31 3.60 23.78
C ALA A 443 4.37 2.80 23.00
N ILE A 444 5.16 3.44 22.14
CA ILE A 444 6.25 2.76 21.41
C ILE A 444 7.30 2.22 22.37
N LEU A 445 7.73 3.00 23.37
CA LEU A 445 8.68 2.52 24.39
C LEU A 445 8.14 1.33 25.16
N LYS A 446 6.89 1.42 25.63
CA LYS A 446 6.21 0.33 26.35
C LYS A 446 6.13 -0.92 25.48
N ALA A 447 5.58 -0.81 24.26
CA ALA A 447 5.41 -1.93 23.33
C ALA A 447 6.74 -2.57 22.96
N TYR A 448 7.77 -1.76 22.74
CA TYR A 448 9.11 -2.23 22.43
C TYR A 448 9.66 -3.10 23.58
N TYR A 449 9.68 -2.59 24.82
CA TYR A 449 10.25 -3.33 25.95
C TYR A 449 9.40 -4.52 26.38
N LEU A 450 8.07 -4.48 26.23
CA LEU A 450 7.21 -5.65 26.43
C LEU A 450 7.56 -6.80 25.47
N LYS A 451 7.79 -6.48 24.19
CA LYS A 451 8.06 -7.49 23.17
C LYS A 451 9.52 -7.93 23.13
N ASN A 452 10.45 -6.98 23.20
CA ASN A 452 11.88 -7.26 23.07
C ASN A 452 12.55 -7.65 24.38
N ARG A 453 11.84 -7.49 25.50
CA ARG A 453 12.30 -7.72 26.88
C ARG A 453 13.68 -7.14 27.19
N ASN A 454 13.81 -6.52 28.33
CA ASN A 454 15.09 -5.98 28.75
C ASN A 454 15.19 -6.04 30.28
N PRO A 455 16.27 -6.59 30.88
CA PRO A 455 16.40 -6.75 32.33
C PRO A 455 16.39 -5.41 33.10
N PHE A 456 16.70 -4.29 32.44
CA PHE A 456 16.66 -2.96 33.05
C PHE A 456 15.30 -2.25 32.91
N VAL A 457 14.30 -2.92 32.34
CA VAL A 457 12.93 -2.40 32.19
C VAL A 457 11.96 -3.55 32.51
N PRO A 458 11.71 -3.79 33.81
CA PRO A 458 10.82 -4.88 34.24
C PRO A 458 9.36 -4.59 33.87
N GLU A 459 8.53 -5.64 33.81
CA GLU A 459 7.12 -5.55 33.40
C GLU A 459 6.31 -4.61 34.31
N GLU A 460 6.69 -4.46 35.58
CA GLU A 460 6.01 -3.58 36.54
C GLU A 460 5.98 -2.08 36.11
N VAL A 461 6.91 -1.66 35.25
CA VAL A 461 6.94 -0.28 34.72
C VAL A 461 6.30 -0.17 33.33
N LEU A 462 5.90 -1.29 32.73
CA LEU A 462 5.30 -1.40 31.39
C LEU A 462 3.76 -1.51 31.46
N THR A 463 3.15 -0.87 32.42
CA THR A 463 1.70 -0.86 32.66
C THR A 463 0.96 0.10 31.71
N VAL A 464 -0.34 -0.03 31.61
CA VAL A 464 -1.19 0.89 30.84
C VAL A 464 -1.27 2.26 31.50
N SER A 465 -1.38 2.29 32.83
CA SER A 465 -1.49 3.49 33.65
C SER A 465 -0.38 3.53 34.70
N LEU A 466 -0.39 4.58 35.52
CA LEU A 466 0.58 4.77 36.58
C LEU A 466 0.60 3.59 37.54
N ASN A 467 1.76 2.93 37.68
CA ASN A 467 2.03 2.00 38.78
C ASN A 467 2.58 2.77 39.98
N GLN A 468 1.72 2.99 40.99
CA GLN A 468 2.09 3.72 42.19
C GLN A 468 3.03 2.89 43.07
N ASP A 469 2.93 1.56 43.05
CA ASP A 469 3.66 0.63 43.95
C ASP A 469 5.08 0.33 43.44
N SER A 470 5.38 0.62 42.18
CA SER A 470 6.73 0.37 41.64
C SER A 470 7.81 1.14 42.42
N ASN A 471 8.86 0.40 42.76
CA ASN A 471 10.09 0.92 43.36
C ASN A 471 11.26 0.95 42.36
N HIS A 472 10.99 0.74 41.05
CA HIS A 472 12.04 0.78 40.05
C HIS A 472 12.63 2.19 39.92
N GLU A 473 13.89 2.33 40.29
CA GLU A 473 14.56 3.61 40.51
C GLU A 473 14.40 4.59 39.34
N ALA A 474 14.66 4.15 38.10
CA ALA A 474 14.55 5.02 36.92
C ALA A 474 13.09 5.46 36.69
N TYR A 475 12.11 4.58 36.89
CA TYR A 475 10.69 4.92 36.78
C TYR A 475 10.25 5.93 37.82
N VAL A 476 10.66 5.73 39.08
CA VAL A 476 10.39 6.65 40.19
C VAL A 476 11.02 8.01 39.95
N LEU A 477 12.25 8.06 39.43
CA LEU A 477 12.91 9.31 39.04
C LEU A 477 12.13 10.06 37.93
N GLY A 478 11.56 9.34 36.95
CA GLY A 478 10.68 9.93 35.96
C GLY A 478 9.41 10.54 36.57
N ARG A 479 8.77 9.82 37.50
CA ARG A 479 7.63 10.30 38.29
C ARG A 479 8.00 11.56 39.08
N LEU A 480 9.14 11.53 39.79
CA LEU A 480 9.64 12.67 40.54
C LEU A 480 9.87 13.90 39.64
N PHE A 481 10.46 13.71 38.47
CA PHE A 481 10.65 14.81 37.52
C PHE A 481 9.34 15.46 37.10
N SER A 482 8.30 14.67 36.85
CA SER A 482 6.94 15.17 36.51
C SER A 482 6.34 16.00 37.66
N VAL A 483 6.51 15.57 38.91
CA VAL A 483 6.05 16.31 40.09
C VAL A 483 6.81 17.65 40.24
N LEU A 484 8.14 17.62 40.07
CA LEU A 484 8.97 18.84 40.14
C LEU A 484 8.60 19.86 39.04
N GLU A 485 8.27 19.40 37.84
CA GLU A 485 7.76 20.23 36.75
C GLU A 485 6.38 20.83 37.11
N ALA A 486 5.50 20.02 37.68
CA ALA A 486 4.18 20.45 38.11
C ALA A 486 4.24 21.56 39.15
N ILE A 487 5.12 21.44 40.16
CA ILE A 487 5.38 22.45 41.17
C ILE A 487 5.83 23.77 40.52
N GLN A 488 6.75 23.71 39.56
CA GLN A 488 7.21 24.91 38.85
C GLN A 488 6.07 25.59 38.09
N SER A 489 5.27 24.79 37.36
CA SER A 489 4.15 25.30 36.53
C SER A 489 3.09 25.96 37.39
N ASP A 490 2.71 25.33 38.52
CA ASP A 490 1.69 25.86 39.43
C ASP A 490 2.17 27.11 40.19
N ALA A 491 3.47 27.19 40.48
CA ALA A 491 4.08 28.36 41.15
C ALA A 491 4.28 29.54 40.19
N ASN A 492 4.27 29.33 38.90
CA ASN A 492 4.49 30.37 37.88
C ASN A 492 3.49 30.16 36.70
N PRO A 493 2.19 30.45 36.89
CA PRO A 493 1.22 30.32 35.85
C PRO A 493 1.59 31.12 34.58
N GLY A 494 1.46 30.48 33.41
CA GLY A 494 1.82 31.09 32.11
C GLY A 494 3.32 31.07 31.76
N ILE A 495 4.11 30.30 32.49
CA ILE A 495 5.54 30.10 32.16
C ILE A 495 5.69 29.47 30.76
N ASN A 496 6.55 30.10 29.93
CA ASN A 496 6.79 29.63 28.56
C ASN A 496 7.73 28.42 28.46
N ALA A 497 8.61 28.20 29.45
CA ALA A 497 9.58 27.14 29.46
C ALA A 497 9.71 26.54 30.88
N THR A 498 9.59 25.24 31.00
CA THR A 498 9.71 24.52 32.26
C THR A 498 11.09 23.88 32.46
N ILE A 499 11.28 23.18 33.59
CA ILE A 499 12.48 22.36 33.80
C ILE A 499 12.65 21.30 32.72
N ARG A 500 11.57 20.87 32.05
CA ARG A 500 11.58 19.92 30.95
C ARG A 500 12.43 20.44 29.80
N ASP A 501 12.26 21.69 29.41
CA ASP A 501 12.95 22.29 28.26
C ASP A 501 14.47 22.37 28.47
N LYS A 502 14.92 22.42 29.70
CA LYS A 502 16.34 22.53 30.03
C LYS A 502 16.97 21.25 30.50
N TYR A 503 16.27 20.45 31.31
CA TYR A 503 16.87 19.38 32.08
C TYR A 503 16.39 17.96 31.72
N PHE A 504 15.35 17.79 30.88
CA PHE A 504 14.74 16.47 30.64
C PHE A 504 15.77 15.42 30.19
N SER A 505 16.59 15.74 29.19
CA SER A 505 17.59 14.82 28.65
C SER A 505 18.71 14.52 29.67
N SER A 506 19.17 15.51 30.42
CA SER A 506 20.20 15.31 31.44
C SER A 506 19.66 14.62 32.71
N ALA A 507 18.42 14.92 33.11
CA ALA A 507 17.78 14.24 34.24
C ALA A 507 17.58 12.74 33.96
N SER A 508 17.28 12.38 32.70
CA SER A 508 17.15 10.97 32.31
C SER A 508 18.50 10.27 32.10
N ALA A 509 19.58 10.99 31.80
CA ALA A 509 20.89 10.38 31.53
C ALA A 509 21.85 10.39 32.74
N THR A 510 21.85 11.48 33.51
CA THR A 510 22.77 11.73 34.63
C THR A 510 22.03 12.29 35.85
N PRO A 511 21.12 11.51 36.46
CA PRO A 511 20.28 11.97 37.58
C PRO A 511 21.08 12.56 38.75
N GLY A 512 22.18 11.94 39.12
CA GLY A 512 23.02 12.38 40.24
C GLY A 512 23.51 13.82 40.15
N VAL A 513 23.70 14.33 38.93
CA VAL A 513 24.11 15.73 38.69
C VAL A 513 22.92 16.66 38.74
N VAL A 514 21.77 16.26 38.28
CA VAL A 514 20.65 17.16 37.97
C VAL A 514 19.62 17.23 39.12
N PHE A 515 19.23 16.10 39.72
CA PHE A 515 18.15 16.08 40.70
C PHE A 515 18.41 16.91 41.94
N PRO A 516 19.64 16.99 42.51
CA PRO A 516 19.90 17.89 43.64
C PRO A 516 19.55 19.36 43.32
N THR A 517 19.86 19.81 42.11
CA THR A 517 19.52 21.17 41.66
C THR A 517 18.00 21.32 41.49
N LEU A 518 17.32 20.35 40.90
CA LEU A 518 15.87 20.41 40.67
C LEU A 518 15.08 20.42 41.98
N VAL A 519 15.48 19.61 42.95
CA VAL A 519 14.85 19.58 44.27
C VAL A 519 15.00 20.91 44.99
N ASN A 520 16.19 21.50 44.95
CA ASN A 520 16.41 22.82 45.52
C ASN A 520 15.57 23.93 44.84
N LEU A 521 15.41 23.85 43.53
CA LEU A 521 14.53 24.76 42.77
C LEU A 521 13.06 24.56 43.19
N ALA A 522 12.60 23.35 43.32
CA ALA A 522 11.24 23.03 43.74
C ALA A 522 10.91 23.60 45.13
N GLN A 523 11.84 23.54 46.10
CA GLN A 523 11.66 24.17 47.44
C GLN A 523 11.41 25.67 47.34
N LYS A 524 12.04 26.38 46.38
CA LYS A 524 11.79 27.80 46.15
C LYS A 524 10.40 28.05 45.52
N HIS A 525 9.95 27.15 44.65
CA HIS A 525 8.64 27.23 44.02
C HIS A 525 7.51 26.91 45.02
N LEU A 526 7.68 25.90 45.88
CA LEU A 526 6.70 25.52 46.92
C LEU A 526 6.36 26.71 47.85
N ARG A 527 7.32 27.58 48.14
CA ARG A 527 7.10 28.77 48.97
C ARG A 527 6.14 29.80 48.32
N LYS A 528 5.88 29.70 47.03
CA LYS A 528 4.97 30.59 46.31
C LYS A 528 3.54 30.02 46.20
N LEU A 529 3.34 28.75 46.56
CA LEU A 529 2.07 28.09 46.50
C LEU A 529 1.24 28.35 47.75
N ASP A 530 -0.10 28.22 47.60
CA ASP A 530 -0.98 28.15 48.74
C ASP A 530 -0.72 26.93 49.62
N GLU A 531 -1.15 26.95 50.88
CA GLU A 531 -0.84 25.89 51.87
C GLU A 531 -1.44 24.54 51.42
N GLY A 532 -2.61 24.48 50.82
CA GLY A 532 -3.23 23.25 50.33
C GLY A 532 -2.39 22.55 49.25
N LYS A 533 -1.96 23.31 48.25
CA LYS A 533 -1.08 22.79 47.17
C LYS A 533 0.29 22.42 47.70
N LYS A 534 0.83 23.19 48.63
CA LYS A 534 2.12 22.89 49.25
C LYS A 534 2.08 21.54 49.98
N ILE A 535 1.10 21.31 50.83
CA ILE A 535 0.91 20.03 51.57
C ILE A 535 0.71 18.87 50.54
N PHE A 536 -0.06 19.09 49.49
CA PHE A 536 -0.27 18.10 48.45
C PHE A 536 1.04 17.68 47.77
N TYR A 537 1.86 18.63 47.35
CA TYR A 537 3.15 18.32 46.71
C TYR A 537 4.18 17.78 47.67
N ASP A 538 4.23 18.25 48.91
CA ASP A 538 5.14 17.72 49.94
C ASP A 538 4.87 16.24 50.24
N LYS A 539 3.60 15.81 50.27
CA LYS A 539 3.23 14.40 50.37
C LYS A 539 3.73 13.57 49.18
N GLN A 540 3.53 14.05 47.97
CA GLN A 540 4.01 13.35 46.77
C GLN A 540 5.54 13.25 46.71
N LEU A 541 6.24 14.33 47.03
CA LEU A 541 7.69 14.35 47.09
C LEU A 541 8.21 13.35 48.16
N THR A 542 7.59 13.33 49.33
CA THR A 542 7.96 12.39 50.43
C THR A 542 7.75 10.95 49.99
N GLU A 543 6.59 10.62 49.39
CA GLU A 543 6.30 9.28 48.87
C GLU A 543 7.34 8.84 47.83
N LEU A 544 7.63 9.68 46.84
CA LEU A 544 8.53 9.34 45.76
C LEU A 544 9.99 9.25 46.22
N MET A 545 10.41 10.16 47.10
CA MET A 545 11.77 10.13 47.67
C MET A 545 12.01 8.93 48.60
N SER A 546 10.99 8.47 49.33
CA SER A 546 11.11 7.26 50.19
C SER A 546 11.33 5.99 49.38
N LYS A 547 11.02 5.97 48.07
CA LYS A 547 11.23 4.84 47.17
C LYS A 547 12.61 4.86 46.50
N LEU A 548 13.37 5.94 46.66
CA LEU A 548 14.72 6.08 46.10
C LEU A 548 15.77 5.73 47.14
N GLY A 549 16.93 5.26 46.69
CA GLY A 549 18.08 5.02 47.51
C GLY A 549 18.71 6.31 48.10
N GLU A 550 19.74 6.19 48.91
CA GLU A 550 20.43 7.31 49.54
C GLU A 550 21.12 8.24 48.55
N THR A 551 21.42 7.75 47.36
CA THR A 551 22.07 8.52 46.27
C THR A 551 21.40 8.32 44.94
N TYR A 552 21.35 9.37 44.13
CA TYR A 552 20.87 9.27 42.75
C TYR A 552 21.92 8.57 41.86
N PRO A 553 21.50 7.77 40.85
CA PRO A 553 22.42 7.13 39.93
C PRO A 553 23.25 8.17 39.17
N ASN A 554 24.55 7.96 39.08
CA ASN A 554 25.44 8.85 38.30
C ASN A 554 25.11 8.82 36.82
N ARG A 555 24.74 7.65 36.27
CA ARG A 555 24.38 7.43 34.88
C ARG A 555 23.28 6.40 34.75
N MET A 556 22.37 6.63 33.78
CA MET A 556 21.38 5.63 33.37
C MET A 556 21.63 5.23 31.90
N ASN A 557 21.57 3.92 31.62
CA ASN A 557 21.65 3.39 30.27
C ASN A 557 20.35 3.68 29.47
N LEU A 558 20.34 3.40 28.15
CA LEU A 558 19.19 3.71 27.30
C LEU A 558 17.89 3.03 27.77
N PRO A 559 17.86 1.75 28.13
CA PRO A 559 16.67 1.13 28.72
C PRO A 559 16.18 1.83 29.99
N GLN A 560 17.06 2.14 30.94
CA GLN A 560 16.69 2.89 32.15
C GLN A 560 16.14 4.28 31.84
N GLN A 561 16.68 4.96 30.83
CA GLN A 561 16.11 6.24 30.34
C GLN A 561 14.71 6.03 29.78
N GLY A 562 14.43 4.89 29.11
CA GLY A 562 13.07 4.51 28.68
C GLY A 562 12.11 4.33 29.86
N ALA A 563 12.53 3.67 30.92
CA ALA A 563 11.73 3.53 32.15
C ALA A 563 11.48 4.90 32.81
N PHE A 564 12.46 5.79 32.85
CA PHE A 564 12.31 7.17 33.31
C PHE A 564 11.24 7.92 32.49
N GLN A 565 11.31 7.83 31.17
CA GLN A 565 10.38 8.47 30.26
C GLN A 565 8.94 7.96 30.43
N LEU A 566 8.76 6.66 30.67
CA LEU A 566 7.46 6.08 31.01
C LEU A 566 6.94 6.58 32.35
N GLY A 567 7.77 6.59 33.38
CA GLY A 567 7.40 7.12 34.70
C GLY A 567 6.97 8.60 34.63
N TYR A 568 7.69 9.41 33.87
CA TYR A 568 7.32 10.80 33.61
C TYR A 568 5.96 10.92 32.92
N TYR A 569 5.73 10.13 31.86
CA TYR A 569 4.47 10.17 31.13
C TYR A 569 3.29 9.74 32.00
N HIS A 570 3.40 8.61 32.68
CA HIS A 570 2.35 8.08 33.57
C HIS A 570 1.99 9.06 34.68
N GLN A 571 3.00 9.62 35.38
CA GLN A 571 2.75 10.59 36.46
C GLN A 571 2.11 11.88 35.92
N THR A 572 2.52 12.31 34.72
CA THR A 572 1.92 13.50 34.09
C THR A 572 0.44 13.26 33.74
N GLN A 573 0.11 12.10 33.14
CA GLN A 573 -1.27 11.77 32.79
C GLN A 573 -2.13 11.59 34.05
N TYR A 574 -1.61 10.95 35.09
CA TYR A 574 -2.30 10.76 36.36
C TYR A 574 -2.74 12.09 37.00
N ARG A 575 -1.98 13.16 36.81
CA ARG A 575 -2.35 14.51 37.28
C ARG A 575 -3.63 15.02 36.62
N PHE A 576 -3.86 14.69 35.33
CA PHE A 576 -4.99 15.15 34.54
C PHE A 576 -6.19 14.20 34.55
N THR A 577 -6.04 12.99 35.10
CA THR A 577 -7.14 12.03 35.25
C THR A 577 -8.13 12.53 36.33
N LYS A 578 -9.42 12.42 36.07
CA LYS A 578 -10.47 12.80 37.03
C LYS A 578 -10.38 11.92 38.29
N LYS A 579 -10.83 12.44 39.42
CA LYS A 579 -10.80 11.68 40.69
C LYS A 579 -11.67 10.42 40.68
N GLU A 580 -12.71 10.39 39.86
CA GLU A 580 -13.61 9.24 39.68
C GLU A 580 -12.96 8.09 38.90
N ASP A 581 -11.93 8.38 38.09
CA ASP A 581 -11.20 7.43 37.26
C ASP A 581 -9.83 7.04 37.85
N LYS A 582 -9.51 7.53 39.06
CA LYS A 582 -8.27 7.26 39.82
C LYS A 582 -8.45 6.09 40.81
#